data_ca0532e0d79aba2893aa5c67ef312493
#
_entry.id   ca0532e0d79aba2893aa5c67ef312493
#
_cell.length_a   1.000
_cell.length_b   1.000
_cell.length_c   1.000
_cell.angle_alpha   90.00
_cell.angle_beta   90.00
_cell.angle_gamma   90.00
#
_symmetry.space_group_name_H-M   'P 1'
#
loop_
_entity.id
_entity.type
_entity.pdbx_description
1 polymer ?
#
loop_
_entity_poly.entity_id
_entity_poly.type
_entity_poly.pdbx_seq_one_letter_code
_entity_poly.pdbx_strand_id
1 'polypeptide(L)'
;MGVRVLATVATSGSVVIERVPNPRPLEAALQGLRHLSRERSRRTPGSRGYTQTQQKITRLHRRAVSIRGHHLHNLTTRLAKTHGSIVVEDLDVAGMLRQKGLTGARARRRGLSDTALGETRRQLAYKTGWYGSRLTVADRWYPSSKTCHACGHVQEIGWQEHWTCTRCRASHQRDDNAAINLARYEPPSMGDGALGPVRAAVKRGADRKARPRRAGGDEARKGTSTHAGEQPRDGVLMGDAL
;
A
#
# COMPACT_ATOMS: atom_id res chain seq x y z
N MET A 1 -17.13 3.13 -6.06
CA MET A 1 -17.31 3.10 -4.60
C MET A 1 -15.92 3.08 -3.96
N GLY A 2 -15.70 3.82 -2.88
CA GLY A 2 -14.43 3.77 -2.14
C GLY A 2 -14.44 2.54 -1.23
N VAL A 3 -13.28 1.94 -1.01
CA VAL A 3 -13.14 0.82 -0.07
C VAL A 3 -13.39 1.33 1.35
N ARG A 4 -14.55 1.04 1.93
CA ARG A 4 -14.96 1.51 3.27
C ARG A 4 -14.40 0.64 4.39
N VAL A 5 -14.25 -0.64 4.12
CA VAL A 5 -13.72 -1.64 5.05
C VAL A 5 -12.27 -1.91 4.69
N LEU A 6 -11.40 -1.91 5.69
CA LEU A 6 -9.98 -2.25 5.54
C LEU A 6 -9.79 -3.75 5.48
N ALA A 7 -10.43 -4.46 6.41
CA ALA A 7 -10.40 -5.91 6.53
C ALA A 7 -11.69 -6.42 7.15
N THR A 8 -12.13 -7.59 6.71
CA THR A 8 -13.14 -8.38 7.39
C THR A 8 -12.43 -9.57 8.03
N VAL A 9 -12.61 -9.76 9.32
CA VAL A 9 -11.96 -10.81 10.11
C VAL A 9 -13.03 -11.79 10.58
N ALA A 10 -12.87 -13.06 10.25
CA ALA A 10 -13.69 -14.14 10.79
C ALA A 10 -12.79 -15.05 11.62
N THR A 11 -13.34 -15.60 12.70
CA THR A 11 -12.64 -16.55 13.59
C THR A 11 -13.23 -17.94 13.39
N SER A 12 -12.37 -18.94 13.21
CA SER A 12 -12.77 -20.34 13.11
C SER A 12 -13.31 -20.82 14.46
N GLY A 13 -14.46 -21.52 14.44
CA GLY A 13 -15.10 -22.07 15.65
C GLY A 13 -16.21 -21.23 16.26
N SER A 14 -16.14 -19.91 16.22
CA SER A 14 -17.26 -19.00 16.50
C SER A 14 -17.31 -18.01 15.34
N VAL A 15 -18.45 -17.90 14.68
CA VAL A 15 -18.59 -16.97 13.53
C VAL A 15 -18.63 -15.53 14.07
N VAL A 16 -17.54 -15.06 14.63
CA VAL A 16 -17.38 -13.65 14.96
C VAL A 16 -16.83 -12.95 13.75
N ILE A 17 -17.62 -12.07 13.16
CA ILE A 17 -17.20 -11.24 12.04
C ILE A 17 -16.95 -9.84 12.56
N GLU A 18 -15.72 -9.40 12.43
CA GLU A 18 -15.32 -8.02 12.69
C GLU A 18 -15.02 -7.32 11.36
N ARG A 19 -15.67 -6.19 11.12
CA ARG A 19 -15.36 -5.32 9.99
C ARG A 19 -14.51 -4.14 10.48
N VAL A 20 -13.25 -4.17 10.12
CA VAL A 20 -12.30 -3.10 10.47
C VAL A 20 -12.47 -1.93 9.51
N PRO A 21 -12.84 -0.74 9.99
CA PRO A 21 -13.06 0.42 9.11
C PRO A 21 -11.74 0.90 8.50
N ASN A 22 -11.82 1.36 7.25
CA ASN A 22 -10.70 2.04 6.59
C ASN A 22 -10.72 3.53 6.97
N PRO A 23 -9.69 4.08 7.59
CA PRO A 23 -9.65 5.50 7.99
C PRO A 23 -9.60 6.47 6.82
N ARG A 24 -9.27 6.01 5.60
CA ARG A 24 -9.27 6.76 4.34
C ARG A 24 -8.56 8.13 4.43
N PRO A 25 -7.34 8.20 4.96
CA PRO A 25 -6.70 9.48 5.24
C PRO A 25 -6.34 10.27 3.98
N LEU A 26 -6.05 9.61 2.86
CA LEU A 26 -5.79 10.27 1.58
C LEU A 26 -7.05 10.91 1.02
N GLU A 27 -8.19 10.24 1.15
CA GLU A 27 -9.47 10.78 0.72
C GLU A 27 -9.88 11.99 1.57
N ALA A 28 -9.69 11.92 2.89
CA ALA A 28 -9.92 13.05 3.78
C ALA A 28 -9.04 14.27 3.43
N ALA A 29 -7.80 14.02 3.00
CA ALA A 29 -6.88 15.10 2.59
C ALA A 29 -7.15 15.63 1.16
N LEU A 30 -8.00 14.98 0.35
CA LEU A 30 -8.13 15.23 -1.08
C LEU A 30 -8.53 16.67 -1.43
N GLN A 31 -9.43 17.27 -0.67
CA GLN A 31 -9.90 18.63 -0.90
C GLN A 31 -8.77 19.65 -0.70
N GLY A 32 -8.03 19.53 0.40
CA GLY A 32 -6.85 20.35 0.68
C GLY A 32 -5.75 20.17 -0.37
N LEU A 33 -5.50 18.92 -0.79
CA LEU A 33 -4.53 18.62 -1.85
C LEU A 33 -4.93 19.26 -3.20
N ARG A 34 -6.21 19.23 -3.57
CA ARG A 34 -6.71 19.89 -4.78
C ARG A 34 -6.53 21.41 -4.73
N HIS A 35 -6.84 22.02 -3.58
CA HIS A 35 -6.67 23.46 -3.37
C HIS A 35 -5.20 23.85 -3.51
N LEU A 36 -4.32 23.21 -2.77
CA LEU A 36 -2.88 23.48 -2.81
C LEU A 36 -2.25 23.18 -4.17
N SER A 37 -2.73 22.17 -4.88
CA SER A 37 -2.25 21.88 -6.23
C SER A 37 -2.59 22.99 -7.21
N ARG A 38 -3.82 23.56 -7.15
CA ARG A 38 -4.21 24.72 -7.94
C ARG A 38 -3.40 25.96 -7.57
N GLU A 39 -3.18 26.19 -6.28
CA GLU A 39 -2.34 27.29 -5.80
C GLU A 39 -0.91 27.17 -6.36
N ARG A 40 -0.31 25.98 -6.27
CA ARG A 40 1.03 25.71 -6.78
C ARG A 40 1.14 25.95 -8.28
N SER A 41 0.14 25.50 -9.07
CA SER A 41 0.18 25.68 -10.54
C SER A 41 0.12 27.13 -11.02
N ARG A 42 -0.34 28.06 -10.16
CA ARG A 42 -0.39 29.49 -10.45
C ARG A 42 0.90 30.22 -10.04
N ARG A 43 1.83 29.55 -9.39
CA ARG A 43 3.08 30.13 -8.88
C ARG A 43 4.24 29.79 -9.80
N THR A 44 5.20 30.73 -9.89
CA THR A 44 6.43 30.51 -10.67
C THR A 44 7.25 29.38 -10.04
N PRO A 45 7.60 28.33 -10.80
CA PRO A 45 8.49 27.27 -10.32
C PRO A 45 9.79 27.84 -9.73
N GLY A 46 10.23 27.31 -8.59
CA GLY A 46 11.44 27.77 -7.91
C GLY A 46 11.24 28.99 -7.00
N SER A 47 10.12 29.72 -7.08
CA SER A 47 9.85 30.83 -6.17
C SER A 47 9.64 30.35 -4.72
N ARG A 48 9.88 31.25 -3.76
CA ARG A 48 9.62 30.99 -2.33
C ARG A 48 8.18 30.50 -2.10
N GLY A 49 7.21 31.14 -2.74
CA GLY A 49 5.79 30.75 -2.63
C GLY A 49 5.52 29.35 -3.20
N TYR A 50 6.11 29.00 -4.34
CA TYR A 50 6.00 27.65 -4.91
C TYR A 50 6.55 26.60 -3.93
N THR A 51 7.74 26.83 -3.39
CA THR A 51 8.39 25.93 -2.44
C THR A 51 7.56 25.74 -1.17
N GLN A 52 7.02 26.82 -0.60
CA GLN A 52 6.14 26.76 0.57
C GLN A 52 4.88 25.95 0.30
N THR A 53 4.24 26.13 -0.86
CA THR A 53 3.05 25.38 -1.23
C THR A 53 3.38 23.89 -1.46
N GLN A 54 4.51 23.59 -2.08
CA GLN A 54 5.00 22.23 -2.22
C GLN A 54 5.22 21.56 -0.86
N GLN A 55 5.78 22.27 0.11
CA GLN A 55 5.95 21.76 1.48
C GLN A 55 4.61 21.45 2.16
N LYS A 56 3.59 22.31 1.99
CA LYS A 56 2.24 22.06 2.51
C LYS A 56 1.64 20.79 1.91
N ILE A 57 1.76 20.58 0.59
CA ILE A 57 1.32 19.35 -0.09
C ILE A 57 2.05 18.13 0.50
N THR A 58 3.37 18.22 0.64
CA THR A 58 4.18 17.14 1.22
C THR A 58 3.75 16.81 2.66
N ARG A 59 3.44 17.81 3.48
CA ARG A 59 2.95 17.60 4.86
C ARG A 59 1.61 16.85 4.87
N LEU A 60 0.66 17.20 3.98
CA LEU A 60 -0.62 16.49 3.88
C LEU A 60 -0.42 15.01 3.49
N HIS A 61 0.43 14.74 2.50
CA HIS A 61 0.75 13.36 2.13
C HIS A 61 1.43 12.59 3.27
N ARG A 62 2.40 13.19 3.96
CA ARG A 62 3.07 12.57 5.12
C ARG A 62 2.06 12.25 6.23
N ARG A 63 1.14 13.19 6.54
CA ARG A 63 0.10 12.97 7.52
C ARG A 63 -0.80 11.77 7.14
N ALA A 64 -1.23 11.69 5.88
CA ALA A 64 -2.03 10.56 5.41
C ALA A 64 -1.29 9.22 5.53
N VAL A 65 0.01 9.18 5.20
CA VAL A 65 0.87 7.99 5.37
C VAL A 65 1.01 7.61 6.84
N SER A 66 1.23 8.59 7.74
CA SER A 66 1.38 8.36 9.17
C SER A 66 0.11 7.79 9.81
N ILE A 67 -1.06 8.38 9.52
CA ILE A 67 -2.36 7.89 10.02
C ILE A 67 -2.59 6.45 9.56
N ARG A 68 -2.38 6.16 8.28
CA ARG A 68 -2.52 4.81 7.73
C ARG A 68 -1.55 3.83 8.37
N GLY A 69 -0.27 4.21 8.48
CA GLY A 69 0.76 3.38 9.10
C GLY A 69 0.44 3.04 10.55
N HIS A 70 0.00 4.01 11.34
CA HIS A 70 -0.41 3.79 12.73
C HIS A 70 -1.60 2.83 12.83
N HIS A 71 -2.63 3.04 12.01
CA HIS A 71 -3.82 2.19 11.99
C HIS A 71 -3.47 0.73 11.62
N LEU A 72 -2.66 0.54 10.58
CA LEU A 72 -2.21 -0.79 10.16
C LEU A 72 -1.33 -1.45 11.22
N HIS A 73 -0.43 -0.68 11.84
CA HIS A 73 0.43 -1.20 12.89
C HIS A 73 -0.38 -1.73 14.07
N ASN A 74 -1.38 -0.99 14.54
CA ASN A 74 -2.26 -1.40 15.63
C ASN A 74 -3.08 -2.64 15.26
N LEU A 75 -3.70 -2.66 14.06
CA LEU A 75 -4.47 -3.80 13.58
C LEU A 75 -3.62 -5.07 13.49
N THR A 76 -2.49 -5.00 12.78
CA THR A 76 -1.64 -6.18 12.55
C THR A 76 -0.97 -6.68 13.84
N THR A 77 -0.67 -5.78 14.80
CA THR A 77 -0.17 -6.16 16.12
C THR A 77 -1.24 -6.88 16.93
N ARG A 78 -2.46 -6.33 16.94
CA ARG A 78 -3.60 -6.95 17.62
C ARG A 78 -3.85 -8.36 17.06
N LEU A 79 -3.98 -8.48 15.73
CA LEU A 79 -4.21 -9.78 15.09
C LEU A 79 -3.12 -10.80 15.41
N ALA A 80 -1.85 -10.41 15.32
CA ALA A 80 -0.73 -11.32 15.60
C ALA A 80 -0.63 -11.74 17.07
N LYS A 81 -1.13 -10.91 18.00
CA LYS A 81 -1.16 -11.26 19.44
C LYS A 81 -2.37 -12.11 19.84
N THR A 82 -3.51 -11.92 19.16
CA THR A 82 -4.77 -12.54 19.58
C THR A 82 -5.10 -13.84 18.86
N HIS A 83 -4.45 -14.11 17.72
CA HIS A 83 -4.75 -15.30 16.90
C HIS A 83 -3.50 -16.14 16.69
N GLY A 84 -3.58 -17.45 16.96
CA GLY A 84 -2.48 -18.40 16.75
C GLY A 84 -2.19 -18.65 15.26
N SER A 85 -3.19 -18.50 14.39
CA SER A 85 -3.05 -18.63 12.94
C SER A 85 -3.86 -17.55 12.24
N ILE A 86 -3.29 -16.97 11.20
CA ILE A 86 -3.89 -15.91 10.37
C ILE A 86 -3.79 -16.34 8.92
N VAL A 87 -4.93 -16.35 8.22
CA VAL A 87 -4.98 -16.64 6.79
C VAL A 87 -5.32 -15.36 6.03
N VAL A 88 -4.57 -15.08 4.97
CA VAL A 88 -4.79 -13.92 4.10
C VAL A 88 -4.82 -14.32 2.63
N GLU A 89 -5.55 -13.57 1.81
CA GLU A 89 -5.58 -13.76 0.36
C GLU A 89 -4.27 -13.32 -0.31
N ASP A 90 -3.87 -14.01 -1.38
CA ASP A 90 -2.80 -13.57 -2.28
C ASP A 90 -3.34 -12.62 -3.35
N LEU A 91 -3.56 -11.37 -2.99
CA LEU A 91 -4.12 -10.36 -3.89
C LEU A 91 -3.04 -9.77 -4.82
N ASP A 92 -3.32 -9.71 -6.12
CA ASP A 92 -2.53 -8.91 -7.08
C ASP A 92 -2.87 -7.42 -6.96
N VAL A 93 -2.39 -6.81 -5.89
CA VAL A 93 -2.61 -5.38 -5.62
C VAL A 93 -2.08 -4.49 -6.75
N ALA A 94 -0.97 -4.89 -7.38
CA ALA A 94 -0.39 -4.13 -8.49
C ALA A 94 -1.29 -4.18 -9.73
N GLY A 95 -1.86 -5.34 -10.06
CA GLY A 95 -2.84 -5.49 -11.12
C GLY A 95 -4.12 -4.70 -10.84
N MET A 96 -4.63 -4.78 -9.61
CA MET A 96 -5.82 -4.01 -9.18
C MET A 96 -5.62 -2.49 -9.32
N LEU A 97 -4.41 -1.98 -9.04
CA LEU A 97 -4.08 -0.56 -9.20
C LEU A 97 -3.89 -0.14 -10.67
N ARG A 98 -3.47 -1.06 -11.54
CA ARG A 98 -3.27 -0.80 -12.98
C ARG A 98 -4.55 -0.78 -13.79
N GLN A 99 -5.65 -1.34 -13.31
CA GLN A 99 -6.91 -1.39 -14.04
C GLN A 99 -7.35 0.00 -14.50
N LYS A 100 -7.51 0.16 -15.81
CA LYS A 100 -7.96 1.39 -16.49
C LYS A 100 -9.37 1.17 -17.06
N GLY A 101 -10.04 2.26 -17.48
CA GLY A 101 -11.29 2.18 -18.25
C GLY A 101 -12.57 2.01 -17.46
N LEU A 102 -12.55 1.79 -16.16
CA LEU A 102 -13.74 1.67 -15.33
C LEU A 102 -14.19 3.03 -14.80
N THR A 103 -15.51 3.28 -14.82
CA THR A 103 -16.13 4.43 -14.13
C THR A 103 -15.69 4.43 -12.66
N GLY A 104 -15.18 5.57 -12.16
CA GLY A 104 -14.69 5.66 -10.78
C GLY A 104 -13.32 5.05 -10.52
N ALA A 105 -12.54 4.64 -11.54
CA ALA A 105 -11.22 4.01 -11.38
C ALA A 105 -10.25 4.84 -10.51
N ARG A 106 -10.30 6.18 -10.57
CA ARG A 106 -9.47 7.05 -9.71
C ARG A 106 -9.87 6.95 -8.25
N ALA A 107 -11.16 6.93 -7.93
CA ALA A 107 -11.66 6.79 -6.57
C ALA A 107 -11.31 5.41 -6.01
N ARG A 108 -11.48 4.35 -6.80
CA ARG A 108 -11.11 2.99 -6.45
C ARG A 108 -9.62 2.87 -6.16
N ARG A 109 -8.73 3.40 -7.01
CA ARG A 109 -7.28 3.40 -6.79
C ARG A 109 -6.89 4.12 -5.50
N ARG A 110 -7.52 5.28 -5.19
CA ARG A 110 -7.29 5.95 -3.91
C ARG A 110 -7.73 5.10 -2.72
N GLY A 111 -8.91 4.49 -2.80
CA GLY A 111 -9.39 3.57 -1.77
C GLY A 111 -8.43 2.40 -1.54
N LEU A 112 -7.97 1.74 -2.61
CA LEU A 112 -6.97 0.68 -2.54
C LEU A 112 -5.63 1.16 -1.99
N SER A 113 -5.20 2.38 -2.33
CA SER A 113 -3.99 2.97 -1.75
C SER A 113 -4.15 3.23 -0.25
N ASP A 114 -5.35 3.59 0.21
CA ASP A 114 -5.64 3.80 1.62
C ASP A 114 -5.76 2.48 2.41
N THR A 115 -6.16 1.37 1.79
CA THR A 115 -6.13 0.04 2.44
C THR A 115 -4.71 -0.50 2.62
N ALA A 116 -3.77 -0.10 1.75
CA ALA A 116 -2.37 -0.53 1.79
C ALA A 116 -2.18 -2.04 2.01
N LEU A 117 -2.92 -2.86 1.28
CA LEU A 117 -2.99 -4.33 1.43
C LEU A 117 -1.60 -4.99 1.43
N GLY A 118 -0.69 -4.54 0.56
CA GLY A 118 0.68 -5.04 0.53
C GLY A 118 1.46 -4.76 1.82
N GLU A 119 1.25 -3.59 2.43
CA GLU A 119 1.87 -3.23 3.71
C GLU A 119 1.27 -4.03 4.87
N THR A 120 -0.04 -4.28 4.85
CA THR A 120 -0.71 -5.15 5.82
C THR A 120 -0.11 -6.55 5.81
N ARG A 121 0.04 -7.16 4.63
CA ARG A 121 0.68 -8.48 4.47
C ARG A 121 2.14 -8.46 4.96
N ARG A 122 2.91 -7.43 4.60
CA ARG A 122 4.30 -7.27 5.04
C ARG A 122 4.40 -7.18 6.56
N GLN A 123 3.51 -6.42 7.21
CA GLN A 123 3.49 -6.30 8.66
C GLN A 123 3.09 -7.59 9.36
N LEU A 124 2.10 -8.31 8.85
CA LEU A 124 1.72 -9.62 9.37
C LEU A 124 2.87 -10.61 9.26
N ALA A 125 3.60 -10.64 8.14
CA ALA A 125 4.67 -11.59 7.92
C ALA A 125 5.78 -11.55 8.99
N TYR A 126 6.20 -10.36 9.45
CA TYR A 126 7.22 -10.28 10.51
C TYR A 126 6.63 -10.32 11.93
N LYS A 127 5.41 -9.80 12.11
CA LYS A 127 4.78 -9.76 13.43
C LYS A 127 4.32 -11.13 13.90
N THR A 128 3.83 -11.97 12.99
CA THR A 128 3.49 -13.36 13.36
C THR A 128 4.69 -14.10 13.87
N GLY A 129 5.87 -13.91 13.27
CA GLY A 129 7.12 -14.46 13.81
C GLY A 129 7.47 -13.89 15.21
N TRP A 130 7.23 -12.60 15.46
CA TRP A 130 7.52 -11.99 16.76
C TRP A 130 6.59 -12.44 17.89
N TYR A 131 5.34 -12.71 17.57
CA TYR A 131 4.30 -13.04 18.58
C TYR A 131 3.95 -14.53 18.61
N GLY A 132 4.69 -15.39 17.87
CA GLY A 132 4.50 -16.83 17.89
C GLY A 132 3.23 -17.32 17.19
N SER A 133 2.61 -16.48 16.35
CA SER A 133 1.49 -16.87 15.50
C SER A 133 1.97 -17.30 14.11
N ARG A 134 1.09 -17.94 13.34
CA ARG A 134 1.39 -18.41 11.96
C ARG A 134 0.65 -17.56 10.95
N LEU A 135 1.35 -17.14 9.88
CA LEU A 135 0.74 -16.53 8.71
C LEU A 135 0.68 -17.53 7.56
N THR A 136 -0.53 -17.79 7.06
CA THR A 136 -0.78 -18.59 5.87
C THR A 136 -1.31 -17.67 4.78
N VAL A 137 -0.78 -17.78 3.57
CA VAL A 137 -1.30 -17.09 2.39
C VAL A 137 -2.08 -18.10 1.59
N ALA A 138 -3.38 -17.86 1.42
CA ALA A 138 -4.24 -18.73 0.64
C ALA A 138 -3.82 -18.73 -0.82
N ASP A 139 -4.09 -19.82 -1.52
CA ASP A 139 -3.86 -19.90 -2.96
C ASP A 139 -4.59 -18.76 -3.68
N ARG A 140 -3.93 -18.16 -4.68
CA ARG A 140 -4.47 -17.03 -5.44
C ARG A 140 -5.81 -17.35 -6.11
N TRP A 141 -6.01 -18.59 -6.49
CA TRP A 141 -7.19 -19.04 -7.21
C TRP A 141 -8.26 -19.65 -6.30
N TYR A 142 -7.98 -19.68 -4.98
CA TYR A 142 -8.97 -20.12 -4.00
C TYR A 142 -10.21 -19.24 -4.07
N PRO A 143 -11.40 -19.82 -4.42
CA PRO A 143 -12.61 -19.04 -4.69
C PRO A 143 -13.32 -18.59 -3.41
N SER A 144 -12.61 -17.94 -2.49
CA SER A 144 -13.10 -17.56 -1.16
C SER A 144 -14.45 -16.83 -1.20
N SER A 145 -14.62 -15.88 -2.12
CA SER A 145 -15.84 -15.08 -2.25
C SER A 145 -16.97 -15.80 -2.98
N LYS A 146 -16.65 -16.79 -3.85
CA LYS A 146 -17.60 -17.51 -4.70
C LYS A 146 -18.12 -18.80 -4.08
N THR A 147 -17.41 -19.32 -3.09
CA THR A 147 -17.78 -20.55 -2.36
C THR A 147 -18.77 -20.19 -1.26
N CYS A 148 -19.92 -20.84 -1.24
CA CYS A 148 -20.90 -20.71 -0.15
C CYS A 148 -20.33 -21.31 1.13
N HIS A 149 -20.13 -20.51 2.19
CA HIS A 149 -19.58 -21.00 3.45
C HIS A 149 -20.50 -22.00 4.18
N ALA A 150 -21.81 -22.03 3.82
CA ALA A 150 -22.79 -22.90 4.46
C ALA A 150 -22.83 -24.31 3.83
N CYS A 151 -22.64 -24.45 2.51
CA CYS A 151 -22.78 -25.75 1.82
C CYS A 151 -21.63 -26.09 0.86
N GLY A 152 -20.60 -25.25 0.75
CA GLY A 152 -19.44 -25.50 -0.12
C GLY A 152 -19.70 -25.32 -1.62
N HIS A 153 -20.92 -24.99 -2.05
CA HIS A 153 -21.23 -24.79 -3.47
C HIS A 153 -20.50 -23.56 -4.02
N VAL A 154 -19.85 -23.72 -5.18
CA VAL A 154 -19.15 -22.63 -5.88
C VAL A 154 -20.05 -22.12 -7.01
N GLN A 155 -20.29 -20.81 -7.05
CA GLN A 155 -21.06 -20.16 -8.12
C GLN A 155 -20.47 -18.82 -8.52
N GLU A 156 -20.74 -18.37 -9.74
CA GLU A 156 -20.37 -17.04 -10.20
C GLU A 156 -21.29 -15.98 -9.59
N ILE A 157 -20.71 -14.99 -8.91
CA ILE A 157 -21.44 -13.94 -8.19
C ILE A 157 -21.26 -12.54 -8.80
N GLY A 158 -20.44 -12.39 -9.84
CA GLY A 158 -20.15 -11.10 -10.46
C GLY A 158 -19.61 -10.07 -9.48
N TRP A 159 -20.14 -8.83 -9.54
CA TRP A 159 -19.75 -7.70 -8.68
C TRP A 159 -20.71 -7.44 -7.51
N GLN A 160 -21.63 -8.36 -7.25
CA GLN A 160 -22.64 -8.21 -6.21
C GLN A 160 -22.00 -8.24 -4.83
N GLU A 161 -22.41 -7.30 -3.97
CA GLU A 161 -22.00 -7.26 -2.57
C GLU A 161 -22.78 -8.29 -1.74
N HIS A 162 -24.08 -8.50 -2.07
CA HIS A 162 -24.94 -9.48 -1.45
C HIS A 162 -25.41 -10.47 -2.51
N TRP A 163 -25.43 -11.76 -2.16
CA TRP A 163 -25.85 -12.82 -3.06
C TRP A 163 -26.50 -13.98 -2.29
N THR A 164 -27.30 -14.76 -3.00
CA THR A 164 -27.98 -15.94 -2.46
C THR A 164 -27.44 -17.18 -3.14
N CYS A 165 -27.09 -18.20 -2.35
CA CYS A 165 -26.61 -19.46 -2.87
C CYS A 165 -27.73 -20.17 -3.65
N THR A 166 -27.45 -20.59 -4.89
CA THR A 166 -28.43 -21.30 -5.74
C THR A 166 -28.73 -22.68 -5.22
N ARG A 167 -27.82 -23.32 -4.46
CA ARG A 167 -27.99 -24.67 -3.92
C ARG A 167 -28.76 -24.70 -2.60
N CYS A 168 -28.30 -23.95 -1.59
CA CYS A 168 -28.87 -24.04 -0.23
C CYS A 168 -29.72 -22.83 0.15
N ARG A 169 -29.88 -21.83 -0.72
CA ARG A 169 -30.67 -20.61 -0.52
C ARG A 169 -30.17 -19.68 0.59
N ALA A 170 -29.03 -19.96 1.20
CA ALA A 170 -28.42 -19.06 2.18
C ALA A 170 -28.00 -17.73 1.53
N SER A 171 -28.31 -16.61 2.18
CA SER A 171 -27.90 -15.28 1.75
C SER A 171 -26.60 -14.88 2.41
N HIS A 172 -25.72 -14.27 1.64
CA HIS A 172 -24.36 -13.92 2.06
C HIS A 172 -24.02 -12.47 1.70
N GLN A 173 -23.29 -11.80 2.58
CA GLN A 173 -22.48 -10.64 2.22
C GLN A 173 -21.13 -11.18 1.72
N ARG A 174 -20.63 -10.65 0.61
CA ARG A 174 -19.47 -11.20 -0.11
C ARG A 174 -18.21 -11.27 0.72
N ASP A 175 -17.86 -10.16 1.41
CA ASP A 175 -16.62 -10.08 2.18
C ASP A 175 -16.67 -10.94 3.45
N ASP A 176 -17.85 -11.02 4.10
CA ASP A 176 -18.08 -11.89 5.26
C ASP A 176 -17.97 -13.37 4.86
N ASN A 177 -18.58 -13.74 3.74
CA ASN A 177 -18.48 -15.10 3.21
C ASN A 177 -17.03 -15.47 2.91
N ALA A 178 -16.29 -14.58 2.27
CA ALA A 178 -14.87 -14.79 1.97
C ALA A 178 -14.03 -14.94 3.24
N ALA A 179 -14.27 -14.11 4.26
CA ALA A 179 -13.57 -14.18 5.53
C ALA A 179 -13.82 -15.51 6.26
N ILE A 180 -15.08 -16.01 6.27
CA ILE A 180 -15.40 -17.30 6.88
C ILE A 180 -14.70 -18.45 6.13
N ASN A 181 -14.70 -18.42 4.79
CA ASN A 181 -14.03 -19.44 3.99
C ASN A 181 -12.51 -19.42 4.22
N LEU A 182 -11.91 -18.25 4.33
CA LEU A 182 -10.48 -18.11 4.65
C LEU A 182 -10.15 -18.59 6.08
N ALA A 183 -11.03 -18.35 7.05
CA ALA A 183 -10.84 -18.85 8.41
C ALA A 183 -10.84 -20.39 8.49
N ARG A 184 -11.45 -21.05 7.51
CA ARG A 184 -11.50 -22.52 7.36
C ARG A 184 -10.52 -23.06 6.33
N TYR A 185 -9.72 -22.18 5.72
CA TYR A 185 -8.78 -22.57 4.68
C TYR A 185 -7.66 -23.43 5.26
N GLU A 186 -7.52 -24.62 4.75
CA GLU A 186 -6.40 -25.50 4.99
C GLU A 186 -5.54 -25.55 3.72
N PRO A 187 -4.24 -25.20 3.81
CA PRO A 187 -3.36 -25.35 2.66
C PRO A 187 -3.31 -26.82 2.27
N PRO A 188 -3.29 -27.16 0.97
CA PRO A 188 -3.10 -28.53 0.54
C PRO A 188 -1.84 -29.09 1.23
N SER A 189 -2.00 -30.25 1.87
CA SER A 189 -0.89 -30.95 2.51
C SER A 189 0.16 -31.27 1.44
N MET A 190 1.22 -30.50 1.39
CA MET A 190 2.42 -30.92 0.69
C MET A 190 2.97 -32.09 1.52
N GLY A 191 3.07 -33.27 0.93
CA GLY A 191 3.74 -34.41 1.51
C GLY A 191 5.07 -33.96 2.11
N ASP A 192 5.51 -34.56 3.20
CA ASP A 192 6.63 -34.20 4.09
C ASP A 192 7.94 -33.81 3.38
N GLY A 193 7.93 -32.70 2.69
CA GLY A 193 9.08 -32.00 2.14
C GLY A 193 9.25 -30.68 2.87
N ALA A 194 10.25 -30.61 3.72
CA ALA A 194 10.64 -29.53 4.60
C ALA A 194 10.27 -28.13 4.06
N LEU A 195 9.28 -27.49 4.66
CA LEU A 195 9.08 -26.05 4.52
C LEU A 195 10.21 -25.35 5.26
N GLY A 196 11.28 -25.05 4.54
CA GLY A 196 12.23 -24.05 4.98
C GLY A 196 11.52 -22.72 5.23
N PRO A 197 12.04 -21.85 6.12
CA PRO A 197 11.41 -20.57 6.42
C PRO A 197 11.18 -19.81 5.12
N VAL A 198 9.93 -19.37 4.88
CA VAL A 198 9.58 -18.50 3.75
C VAL A 198 10.45 -17.26 3.88
N ARG A 199 11.60 -17.26 3.20
CA ARG A 199 12.41 -16.05 3.04
C ARG A 199 11.52 -15.05 2.36
N ALA A 200 11.16 -13.99 3.09
CA ALA A 200 10.56 -12.81 2.50
C ALA A 200 11.48 -12.38 1.34
N ALA A 201 11.03 -12.62 0.11
CA ALA A 201 11.74 -12.15 -1.07
C ALA A 201 11.64 -10.63 -1.09
N VAL A 202 12.53 -9.97 -0.35
CA VAL A 202 12.83 -8.56 -0.54
C VAL A 202 13.50 -8.49 -1.92
N LYS A 203 12.72 -8.22 -2.96
CA LYS A 203 13.28 -7.73 -4.22
C LYS A 203 13.99 -6.43 -3.89
N ARG A 204 15.30 -6.50 -3.67
CA ARG A 204 16.17 -5.33 -3.73
C ARG A 204 15.86 -4.68 -5.07
N GLY A 205 15.52 -3.40 -5.06
CA GLY A 205 15.18 -2.66 -6.24
C GLY A 205 16.22 -2.92 -7.34
N ALA A 206 15.73 -3.25 -8.53
CA ALA A 206 16.57 -3.42 -9.70
C ALA A 206 17.45 -2.18 -9.84
N ASP A 207 18.74 -2.42 -9.99
CA ASP A 207 19.75 -1.44 -10.32
C ASP A 207 19.20 -0.36 -11.25
N ARG A 208 19.19 0.87 -10.76
CA ARG A 208 19.08 2.02 -11.64
C ARG A 208 20.29 1.97 -12.55
N LYS A 209 20.12 1.42 -13.75
CA LYS A 209 21.08 1.57 -14.84
C LYS A 209 21.41 3.05 -14.92
N ALA A 210 22.64 3.40 -14.56
CA ALA A 210 23.21 4.71 -14.76
C ALA A 210 23.03 5.08 -16.24
N ARG A 211 22.27 6.15 -16.50
CA ARG A 211 22.22 6.72 -17.86
C ARG A 211 23.64 7.15 -18.21
N PRO A 212 24.19 6.74 -19.38
CA PRO A 212 25.48 7.22 -19.81
C PRO A 212 25.41 8.76 -19.96
N ARG A 213 26.32 9.47 -19.31
CA ARG A 213 26.55 10.90 -19.56
C ARG A 213 26.90 11.04 -21.03
N ARG A 214 26.12 11.83 -21.77
CA ARG A 214 26.50 12.27 -23.11
C ARG A 214 27.79 13.07 -22.96
N ALA A 215 28.86 12.59 -23.59
CA ALA A 215 30.08 13.35 -23.83
C ALA A 215 29.70 14.57 -24.68
N GLY A 216 29.86 15.74 -24.10
CA GLY A 216 29.80 17.00 -24.84
C GLY A 216 31.09 17.14 -25.64
N GLY A 217 30.94 17.28 -26.95
CA GLY A 217 32.05 17.52 -27.85
C GLY A 217 32.69 18.89 -27.58
N ASP A 218 33.99 18.85 -27.45
CA ASP A 218 34.86 20.03 -27.54
C ASP A 218 34.81 20.59 -28.94
N GLU A 219 34.36 21.81 -29.11
CA GLU A 219 34.77 22.68 -30.22
C GLU A 219 35.51 23.87 -29.71
N ALA A 220 36.75 23.86 -30.06
CA ALA A 220 37.72 24.94 -29.81
C ALA A 220 37.30 26.24 -30.51
N ARG A 221 37.28 27.34 -29.76
CA ARG A 221 37.50 28.68 -30.35
C ARG A 221 38.60 29.42 -29.57
N LYS A 222 39.70 29.58 -30.33
CA LYS A 222 40.81 30.49 -30.01
C LYS A 222 40.32 31.94 -29.98
N GLY A 223 40.86 32.72 -29.05
CA GLY A 223 40.65 34.18 -29.02
C GLY A 223 41.33 34.79 -27.82
N THR A 224 42.53 35.15 -28.00
CA THR A 224 43.53 36.05 -27.45
C THR A 224 43.10 37.18 -26.49
N SER A 225 43.96 37.36 -25.48
CA SER A 225 44.52 38.66 -24.98
C SER A 225 43.83 39.32 -23.78
N THR A 226 44.50 39.37 -22.72
CA THR A 226 45.35 40.31 -21.96
C THR A 226 44.73 40.98 -20.75
N HIS A 227 45.52 40.91 -19.72
CA HIS A 227 45.83 41.86 -18.61
C HIS A 227 44.95 41.95 -17.37
N ALA A 228 45.68 41.65 -16.32
CA ALA A 228 45.94 42.41 -15.09
C ALA A 228 44.80 42.33 -14.03
N GLY A 229 45.11 41.73 -12.90
CA GLY A 229 45.73 42.36 -11.77
C GLY A 229 44.82 42.31 -10.60
N GLU A 230 45.36 41.75 -9.58
CA GLU A 230 45.24 42.12 -8.16
C GLU A 230 44.47 41.16 -7.25
N GLN A 231 45.28 40.57 -6.39
CA GLN A 231 44.97 39.86 -5.14
C GLN A 231 44.78 40.87 -4.00
N PRO A 232 44.69 40.39 -2.75
CA PRO A 232 43.56 39.76 -2.03
C PRO A 232 43.15 40.56 -0.79
N ARG A 233 42.11 40.19 -0.05
CA ARG A 233 42.05 40.51 1.39
C ARG A 233 41.24 39.51 2.17
N ASP A 234 41.89 39.06 3.19
CA ASP A 234 41.58 38.28 4.37
C ASP A 234 40.33 38.69 5.14
N GLY A 235 39.86 37.75 5.95
CA GLY A 235 39.19 38.06 7.22
C GLY A 235 38.01 37.18 7.54
N VAL A 236 38.26 36.09 8.23
CA VAL A 236 38.11 35.87 9.68
C VAL A 236 36.70 35.51 10.14
N LEU A 237 36.54 34.26 10.49
CA LEU A 237 36.14 33.58 11.76
C LEU A 237 34.81 33.89 12.45
N MET A 238 34.25 32.79 12.94
CA MET A 238 33.44 32.55 14.17
C MET A 238 31.94 32.90 14.04
N GLY A 239 31.04 32.16 14.59
CA GLY A 239 30.96 31.15 15.64
C GLY A 239 29.54 30.77 15.89
N ASP A 240 29.43 29.60 16.40
CA ASP A 240 28.56 28.98 17.39
C ASP A 240 27.09 29.37 17.58
N ALA A 241 26.36 28.28 17.67
CA ALA A 241 25.40 27.88 18.72
C ALA A 241 23.99 28.54 18.75
N LEU A 242 23.01 27.76 18.58
CA LEU A 242 21.95 27.23 19.43
C LEU A 242 20.87 26.59 18.57
#